data_fd0c5e7e98ca75712c40eee7d6227c81
#
_entry.id   fd0c5e7e98ca75712c40eee7d6227c81
#
_cell.length_a   1.000
_cell.length_b   1.000
_cell.length_c   1.000
_cell.angle_alpha   90.00
_cell.angle_beta   90.00
_cell.angle_gamma   90.00
#
_symmetry.space_group_name_H-M   'P 1'
#
loop_
_entity.id
_entity.type
_entity.pdbx_description
1 polymer ?
#
loop_
_entity_poly.entity_id
_entity_poly.type
_entity_poly.pdbx_seq_one_letter_code
_entity_poly.pdbx_strand_id
1 'polypeptide(L)'
;MGKRLKNKIALITGGAAGFGKGTAAVLKREGAKVYISDINKEGGEKVASELGVSFFEHDVTDPERWQEVIAEIKTADNQLNILVNNAGIGYMGDVEGTTNEAWDLVHKVDLDSVFYGCKYALPLMRDSGNGSIINISSISGIVAGHNFTAYNSAKAAVRHLSKSVALHCARTTKLVRCNSLHPVFAKTEILEALLSDTSNDMLSKLERQIPVRKLAEVEDIANAILFLASDESKMITGTEIVIDGGLSAQ
;
A
#
# COMPACT_ATOMS: atom_id res chain seq x y z
N MET A 1 -4.08 -7.20 -26.41
CA MET A 1 -3.78 -6.04 -25.56
C MET A 1 -2.32 -6.12 -25.13
N GLY A 2 -1.56 -5.04 -25.26
CA GLY A 2 -0.18 -4.99 -24.78
C GLY A 2 -0.17 -5.02 -23.25
N LYS A 3 0.67 -5.86 -22.65
CA LYS A 3 0.82 -5.94 -21.20
C LYS A 3 1.55 -4.68 -20.73
N ARG A 4 0.90 -3.83 -19.93
CA ARG A 4 1.40 -2.52 -19.44
C ARG A 4 2.65 -2.63 -18.56
N LEU A 5 2.87 -3.79 -17.93
CA LEU A 5 3.97 -4.06 -16.99
C LEU A 5 4.90 -5.17 -17.47
N LYS A 6 4.96 -5.40 -18.80
CA LYS A 6 5.87 -6.41 -19.35
C LYS A 6 7.32 -6.15 -18.91
N ASN A 7 8.00 -7.19 -18.43
CA ASN A 7 9.37 -7.15 -17.91
C ASN A 7 9.57 -6.31 -16.64
N LYS A 8 8.53 -5.92 -15.94
CA LYS A 8 8.61 -5.26 -14.63
C LYS A 8 8.53 -6.30 -13.52
N ILE A 9 9.28 -6.06 -12.45
CA ILE A 9 9.26 -6.86 -11.21
C ILE A 9 8.65 -6.01 -10.11
N ALA A 10 7.67 -6.57 -9.42
CA ALA A 10 6.90 -5.91 -8.36
C ALA A 10 7.03 -6.63 -7.02
N LEU A 11 7.18 -5.89 -5.94
CA LEU A 11 7.00 -6.34 -4.56
C LEU A 11 5.80 -5.62 -3.96
N ILE A 12 4.88 -6.39 -3.35
CA ILE A 12 3.66 -5.90 -2.71
C ILE A 12 3.61 -6.45 -1.29
N THR A 13 3.62 -5.57 -0.27
CA THR A 13 3.46 -5.97 1.12
C THR A 13 2.00 -6.08 1.52
N GLY A 14 1.65 -6.92 2.50
CA GLY A 14 0.26 -7.21 2.86
C GLY A 14 -0.48 -7.93 1.73
N GLY A 15 0.19 -8.88 1.06
CA GLY A 15 -0.29 -9.54 -0.15
C GLY A 15 -1.23 -10.72 0.07
N ALA A 16 -1.46 -11.14 1.31
CA ALA A 16 -2.31 -12.29 1.64
C ALA A 16 -3.81 -12.00 1.49
N ALA A 17 -4.22 -10.72 1.48
CA ALA A 17 -5.62 -10.32 1.49
C ALA A 17 -5.86 -8.94 0.84
N GLY A 18 -7.10 -8.51 0.76
CA GLY A 18 -7.55 -7.16 0.45
C GLY A 18 -6.91 -6.51 -0.77
N PHE A 19 -6.45 -5.27 -0.59
CA PHE A 19 -5.81 -4.51 -1.68
C PHE A 19 -4.53 -5.16 -2.19
N GLY A 20 -3.72 -5.77 -1.30
CA GLY A 20 -2.48 -6.44 -1.68
C GLY A 20 -2.72 -7.61 -2.62
N LYS A 21 -3.65 -8.52 -2.28
CA LYS A 21 -4.06 -9.65 -3.14
C LYS A 21 -4.63 -9.16 -4.48
N GLY A 22 -5.55 -8.20 -4.44
CA GLY A 22 -6.16 -7.65 -5.66
C GLY A 22 -5.15 -6.96 -6.56
N THR A 23 -4.21 -6.20 -5.97
CA THR A 23 -3.10 -5.58 -6.70
C THR A 23 -2.21 -6.64 -7.36
N ALA A 24 -1.84 -7.70 -6.62
CA ALA A 24 -1.02 -8.78 -7.17
C ALA A 24 -1.67 -9.43 -8.40
N ALA A 25 -2.98 -9.70 -8.34
CA ALA A 25 -3.75 -10.24 -9.46
C ALA A 25 -3.72 -9.31 -10.68
N VAL A 26 -3.95 -8.01 -10.49
CA VAL A 26 -3.96 -7.00 -11.57
C VAL A 26 -2.56 -6.83 -12.17
N LEU A 27 -1.50 -6.66 -11.36
CA LEU A 27 -0.15 -6.47 -11.87
C LEU A 27 0.36 -7.73 -12.60
N LYS A 28 0.03 -8.93 -12.11
CA LYS A 28 0.33 -10.20 -12.77
C LYS A 28 -0.37 -10.31 -14.12
N ARG A 29 -1.67 -10.00 -14.20
CA ARG A 29 -2.47 -9.98 -15.43
C ARG A 29 -1.85 -9.05 -16.47
N GLU A 30 -1.28 -7.92 -16.04
CA GLU A 30 -0.62 -6.92 -16.90
C GLU A 30 0.85 -7.23 -17.21
N GLY A 31 1.34 -8.38 -16.79
CA GLY A 31 2.61 -8.95 -17.24
C GLY A 31 3.80 -8.70 -16.35
N ALA A 32 3.61 -8.21 -15.13
CA ALA A 32 4.65 -8.15 -14.13
C ALA A 32 5.00 -9.55 -13.60
N LYS A 33 6.24 -9.77 -13.23
CA LYS A 33 6.62 -10.79 -12.25
C LYS A 33 6.34 -10.21 -10.87
N VAL A 34 5.53 -10.89 -10.07
CA VAL A 34 5.04 -10.37 -8.80
C VAL A 34 5.56 -11.20 -7.64
N TYR A 35 6.10 -10.51 -6.66
CA TYR A 35 6.36 -10.98 -5.32
C TYR A 35 5.35 -10.36 -4.38
N ILE A 36 4.76 -11.17 -3.52
CA ILE A 36 3.93 -10.70 -2.39
C ILE A 36 4.63 -11.04 -1.09
N SER A 37 4.43 -10.23 -0.08
CA SER A 37 4.89 -10.53 1.27
C SER A 37 3.81 -10.27 2.30
N ASP A 38 3.78 -11.06 3.38
CA ASP A 38 2.81 -10.94 4.46
C ASP A 38 3.33 -11.63 5.71
N ILE A 39 2.85 -11.22 6.89
CA ILE A 39 3.09 -11.93 8.14
C ILE A 39 2.23 -13.21 8.23
N ASN A 40 1.09 -13.24 7.54
CA ASN A 40 0.22 -14.41 7.44
C ASN A 40 0.77 -15.38 6.40
N LYS A 41 1.60 -16.30 6.84
CA LYS A 41 2.25 -17.31 5.99
C LYS A 41 1.25 -18.15 5.19
N GLU A 42 0.26 -18.74 5.88
CA GLU A 42 -0.72 -19.63 5.25
C GLU A 42 -1.54 -18.89 4.17
N GLY A 43 -2.03 -17.68 4.49
CA GLY A 43 -2.76 -16.83 3.55
C GLY A 43 -1.89 -16.42 2.37
N GLY A 44 -0.64 -16.06 2.62
CA GLY A 44 0.31 -15.66 1.57
C GLY A 44 0.68 -16.79 0.63
N GLU A 45 0.98 -18.00 1.14
CA GLU A 45 1.24 -19.20 0.34
C GLU A 45 0.03 -19.58 -0.52
N LYS A 46 -1.18 -19.52 0.04
CA LYS A 46 -2.42 -19.77 -0.69
C LYS A 46 -2.59 -18.80 -1.86
N VAL A 47 -2.47 -17.48 -1.62
CA VAL A 47 -2.59 -16.46 -2.68
C VAL A 47 -1.48 -16.62 -3.72
N ALA A 48 -0.25 -16.93 -3.31
CA ALA A 48 0.86 -17.17 -4.22
C ALA A 48 0.57 -18.34 -5.16
N SER A 49 0.03 -19.45 -4.63
CA SER A 49 -0.39 -20.62 -5.42
C SER A 49 -1.55 -20.27 -6.38
N GLU A 50 -2.58 -19.59 -5.90
CA GLU A 50 -3.75 -19.19 -6.70
C GLU A 50 -3.38 -18.29 -7.89
N LEU A 51 -2.49 -17.33 -7.66
CA LEU A 51 -2.12 -16.33 -8.66
C LEU A 51 -0.87 -16.72 -9.49
N GLY A 52 -0.13 -17.75 -9.09
CA GLY A 52 1.16 -18.09 -9.69
C GLY A 52 2.20 -16.99 -9.51
N VAL A 53 2.31 -16.47 -8.28
CA VAL A 53 3.28 -15.44 -7.86
C VAL A 53 4.19 -16.00 -6.76
N SER A 54 5.26 -15.29 -6.39
CA SER A 54 6.15 -15.70 -5.30
C SER A 54 5.74 -15.06 -3.98
N PHE A 55 5.99 -15.75 -2.87
CA PHE A 55 5.64 -15.28 -1.52
C PHE A 55 6.86 -15.24 -0.60
N PHE A 56 6.92 -14.22 0.24
CA PHE A 56 7.84 -14.10 1.36
C PHE A 56 7.06 -13.94 2.68
N GLU A 57 7.34 -14.78 3.66
CA GLU A 57 6.93 -14.51 5.03
C GLU A 57 7.72 -13.29 5.54
N HIS A 58 7.00 -12.22 5.91
CA HIS A 58 7.61 -10.92 6.17
C HIS A 58 6.82 -10.10 7.18
N ASP A 59 7.39 -9.89 8.35
CA ASP A 59 6.96 -8.84 9.25
C ASP A 59 7.58 -7.51 8.76
N VAL A 60 6.74 -6.64 8.23
CA VAL A 60 7.16 -5.33 7.69
C VAL A 60 7.71 -4.38 8.75
N THR A 61 7.53 -4.70 10.04
CA THR A 61 8.07 -3.93 11.16
C THR A 61 9.52 -4.29 11.49
N ASP A 62 10.05 -5.35 10.86
CA ASP A 62 11.42 -5.82 11.03
C ASP A 62 12.34 -5.28 9.91
N PRO A 63 13.26 -4.36 10.21
CA PRO A 63 14.16 -3.79 9.22
C PRO A 63 15.21 -4.80 8.70
N GLU A 64 15.54 -5.85 9.45
CA GLU A 64 16.48 -6.89 9.01
C GLU A 64 15.79 -7.78 7.97
N ARG A 65 14.56 -8.18 8.24
CA ARG A 65 13.76 -8.96 7.29
C ARG A 65 13.53 -8.23 5.96
N TRP A 66 13.36 -6.91 5.97
CA TRP A 66 13.32 -6.11 4.74
C TRP A 66 14.60 -6.28 3.89
N GLN A 67 15.77 -6.23 4.52
CA GLN A 67 17.05 -6.39 3.82
C GLN A 67 17.17 -7.77 3.19
N GLU A 68 16.76 -8.82 3.91
CA GLU A 68 16.74 -10.19 3.40
C GLU A 68 15.82 -10.34 2.18
N VAL A 69 14.56 -9.87 2.27
CA VAL A 69 13.60 -9.94 1.15
C VAL A 69 14.14 -9.22 -0.10
N ILE A 70 14.73 -8.04 0.06
CA ILE A 70 15.32 -7.32 -1.07
C ILE A 70 16.55 -8.06 -1.63
N ALA A 71 17.37 -8.69 -0.79
CA ALA A 71 18.52 -9.49 -1.22
C ALA A 71 18.08 -10.75 -1.98
N GLU A 72 17.00 -11.41 -1.54
CA GLU A 72 16.42 -12.55 -2.24
C GLU A 72 15.91 -12.16 -3.64
N ILE A 73 15.17 -11.03 -3.76
CA ILE A 73 14.73 -10.50 -5.06
C ILE A 73 15.92 -10.13 -5.94
N LYS A 74 16.94 -9.49 -5.38
CA LYS A 74 18.17 -9.15 -6.11
C LYS A 74 18.88 -10.39 -6.64
N THR A 75 18.96 -11.45 -5.84
CA THR A 75 19.58 -12.71 -6.25
C THR A 75 18.80 -13.40 -7.36
N ALA A 76 17.46 -13.39 -7.28
CA ALA A 76 16.59 -14.08 -8.24
C ALA A 76 16.46 -13.34 -9.59
N ASP A 77 16.40 -12.01 -9.56
CA ASP A 77 16.04 -11.21 -10.74
C ASP A 77 16.99 -10.05 -11.02
N ASN A 78 17.83 -9.67 -10.04
CA ASN A 78 18.71 -8.49 -10.10
C ASN A 78 17.99 -7.18 -10.47
N GLN A 79 16.69 -7.11 -10.18
CA GLN A 79 15.82 -6.02 -10.60
C GLN A 79 14.62 -5.89 -9.66
N LEU A 80 14.19 -4.64 -9.39
CA LEU A 80 12.91 -4.31 -8.77
C LEU A 80 12.41 -2.98 -9.37
N ASN A 81 11.23 -2.99 -9.98
CA ASN A 81 10.68 -1.81 -10.66
C ASN A 81 9.49 -1.20 -9.91
N ILE A 82 8.75 -2.01 -9.16
CA ILE A 82 7.52 -1.59 -8.50
C ILE A 82 7.57 -2.03 -7.06
N LEU A 83 7.43 -1.07 -6.15
CA LEU A 83 7.22 -1.32 -4.72
C LEU A 83 5.84 -0.78 -4.34
N VAL A 84 4.98 -1.65 -3.79
CA VAL A 84 3.72 -1.25 -3.19
C VAL A 84 3.79 -1.50 -1.69
N ASN A 85 4.00 -0.44 -0.92
CA ASN A 85 3.92 -0.47 0.54
C ASN A 85 2.43 -0.44 0.92
N ASN A 86 1.83 -1.62 1.03
CA ASN A 86 0.40 -1.79 1.26
C ASN A 86 0.07 -2.38 2.63
N ALA A 87 0.96 -3.13 3.25
CA ALA A 87 0.74 -3.65 4.59
C ALA A 87 0.32 -2.55 5.57
N GLY A 88 -0.66 -2.83 6.39
CA GLY A 88 -1.19 -1.88 7.36
C GLY A 88 -2.26 -2.51 8.23
N ILE A 89 -2.57 -1.85 9.33
CA ILE A 89 -3.62 -2.24 10.28
C ILE A 89 -4.61 -1.11 10.50
N GLY A 90 -5.88 -1.46 10.72
CA GLY A 90 -6.89 -0.52 11.18
C GLY A 90 -6.90 -0.47 12.71
N TYR A 91 -7.02 0.72 13.28
CA TYR A 91 -7.20 0.90 14.72
C TYR A 91 -8.20 2.01 15.02
N MET A 92 -9.18 1.70 15.86
CA MET A 92 -10.16 2.67 16.36
C MET A 92 -9.81 3.03 17.80
N GLY A 93 -9.55 4.32 18.03
CA GLY A 93 -9.30 4.90 19.35
C GLY A 93 -9.25 6.42 19.25
N ASP A 94 -9.93 7.10 20.19
CA ASP A 94 -9.84 8.53 20.33
C ASP A 94 -8.54 8.94 21.08
N VAL A 95 -8.35 10.24 21.25
CA VAL A 95 -7.11 10.77 21.86
C VAL A 95 -6.94 10.40 23.34
N GLU A 96 -8.03 10.17 24.08
CA GLU A 96 -7.98 9.80 25.50
C GLU A 96 -7.90 8.29 25.68
N GLY A 97 -8.57 7.50 24.81
CA GLY A 97 -8.65 6.06 24.89
C GLY A 97 -7.53 5.30 24.17
N THR A 98 -6.75 5.96 23.29
CA THR A 98 -5.63 5.30 22.61
C THR A 98 -4.47 5.07 23.57
N THR A 99 -4.12 3.80 23.84
CA THR A 99 -2.95 3.48 24.68
C THR A 99 -1.64 3.77 23.96
N ASN A 100 -0.55 3.92 24.71
CA ASN A 100 0.78 4.11 24.13
C ASN A 100 1.20 2.92 23.25
N GLU A 101 0.88 1.70 23.71
CA GLU A 101 1.20 0.47 22.97
C GLU A 101 0.45 0.39 21.64
N ALA A 102 -0.83 0.77 21.62
CA ALA A 102 -1.63 0.84 20.39
C ALA A 102 -1.11 1.93 19.44
N TRP A 103 -0.76 3.10 20.00
CA TRP A 103 -0.12 4.17 19.25
C TRP A 103 1.17 3.69 18.59
N ASP A 104 2.07 3.08 19.36
CA ASP A 104 3.37 2.58 18.87
C ASP A 104 3.19 1.49 17.81
N LEU A 105 2.28 0.54 18.05
CA LEU A 105 1.99 -0.54 17.09
C LEU A 105 1.50 0.01 15.74
N VAL A 106 0.52 0.93 15.78
CA VAL A 106 -0.04 1.52 14.55
C VAL A 106 1.04 2.28 13.78
N HIS A 107 1.87 3.10 14.46
CA HIS A 107 2.95 3.81 13.79
C HIS A 107 4.01 2.87 13.24
N LYS A 108 4.36 1.82 13.98
CA LYS A 108 5.34 0.83 13.54
C LYS A 108 4.90 0.10 12.28
N VAL A 109 3.61 -0.31 12.23
CA VAL A 109 3.08 -1.04 11.08
C VAL A 109 2.73 -0.10 9.92
N ASP A 110 2.08 1.04 10.17
CA ASP A 110 1.49 1.87 9.11
C ASP A 110 2.40 3.00 8.61
N LEU A 111 3.50 3.29 9.33
CA LEU A 111 4.44 4.35 8.98
C LEU A 111 5.88 3.84 8.87
N ASP A 112 6.45 3.25 9.93
CA ASP A 112 7.85 2.84 9.93
C ASP A 112 8.12 1.78 8.86
N SER A 113 7.19 0.85 8.67
CA SER A 113 7.26 -0.16 7.60
C SER A 113 7.38 0.46 6.21
N VAL A 114 6.63 1.54 5.96
CA VAL A 114 6.65 2.28 4.68
C VAL A 114 8.00 2.96 4.48
N PHE A 115 8.56 3.53 5.55
CA PHE A 115 9.90 4.09 5.54
C PHE A 115 10.95 2.99 5.25
N TYR A 116 10.88 1.83 5.90
CA TYR A 116 11.79 0.71 5.65
C TYR A 116 11.69 0.22 4.21
N GLY A 117 10.48 0.04 3.69
CA GLY A 117 10.27 -0.35 2.30
C GLY A 117 10.93 0.63 1.32
N CYS A 118 10.69 1.93 1.50
CA CYS A 118 11.34 2.95 0.68
C CYS A 118 12.87 2.90 0.81
N LYS A 119 13.38 2.80 2.04
CA LYS A 119 14.82 2.82 2.33
C LYS A 119 15.58 1.64 1.72
N TYR A 120 15.07 0.44 1.93
CA TYR A 120 15.80 -0.78 1.55
C TYR A 120 15.58 -1.20 0.09
N ALA A 121 14.42 -0.89 -0.50
CA ALA A 121 14.17 -1.18 -1.92
C ALA A 121 14.83 -0.18 -2.88
N LEU A 122 14.97 1.08 -2.48
CA LEU A 122 15.42 2.16 -3.37
C LEU A 122 16.78 1.88 -4.06
N PRO A 123 17.83 1.33 -3.40
CA PRO A 123 19.09 1.02 -4.07
C PRO A 123 18.89 0.06 -5.27
N LEU A 124 18.18 -1.05 -5.07
CA LEU A 124 17.90 -2.01 -6.15
C LEU A 124 17.02 -1.40 -7.25
N MET A 125 16.02 -0.60 -6.89
CA MET A 125 15.14 0.09 -7.85
C MET A 125 15.91 1.09 -8.69
N ARG A 126 16.86 1.82 -8.10
CA ARG A 126 17.74 2.74 -8.83
C ARG A 126 18.62 2.00 -9.83
N ASP A 127 19.23 0.89 -9.42
CA ASP A 127 20.09 0.07 -10.28
C ASP A 127 19.28 -0.56 -11.43
N SER A 128 17.98 -0.80 -11.22
CA SER A 128 17.04 -1.30 -12.23
C SER A 128 16.65 -0.27 -13.31
N GLY A 129 16.96 1.01 -13.09
CA GLY A 129 16.85 2.09 -14.08
C GLY A 129 15.48 2.70 -14.28
N ASN A 130 14.38 2.13 -13.78
CA ASN A 130 13.03 2.70 -13.87
C ASN A 130 12.15 2.12 -12.76
N GLY A 131 11.70 2.97 -11.84
CA GLY A 131 10.98 2.52 -10.67
C GLY A 131 9.74 3.34 -10.31
N SER A 132 8.79 2.69 -9.64
CA SER A 132 7.62 3.32 -9.04
C SER A 132 7.38 2.79 -7.64
N ILE A 133 7.43 3.67 -6.65
CA ILE A 133 7.04 3.41 -5.27
C ILE A 133 5.62 3.94 -5.09
N ILE A 134 4.72 3.10 -4.62
CA ILE A 134 3.34 3.43 -4.31
C ILE A 134 3.10 3.12 -2.83
N ASN A 135 2.86 4.16 -2.04
CA ASN A 135 2.59 4.04 -0.62
C ASN A 135 1.09 4.14 -0.36
N ILE A 136 0.51 3.11 0.22
CA ILE A 136 -0.92 3.12 0.56
C ILE A 136 -1.10 3.89 1.87
N SER A 137 -1.60 5.11 1.71
CA SER A 137 -2.11 5.93 2.79
C SER A 137 -3.61 5.64 3.01
N SER A 138 -4.40 6.64 3.26
CA SER A 138 -5.85 6.56 3.44
C SER A 138 -6.46 7.94 3.22
N ILE A 139 -7.76 7.98 3.02
CA ILE A 139 -8.52 9.22 3.17
C ILE A 139 -8.32 9.82 4.58
N SER A 140 -8.10 8.97 5.59
CA SER A 140 -7.75 9.38 6.96
C SER A 140 -6.42 10.13 7.08
N GLY A 141 -5.56 10.11 6.07
CA GLY A 141 -4.39 10.98 5.98
C GLY A 141 -4.70 12.39 5.45
N ILE A 142 -5.94 12.67 5.07
CA ILE A 142 -6.41 13.96 4.52
C ILE A 142 -7.54 14.53 5.39
N VAL A 143 -8.54 13.68 5.71
CA VAL A 143 -9.70 14.03 6.53
C VAL A 143 -9.69 13.17 7.79
N ALA A 144 -9.67 13.80 8.96
CA ALA A 144 -9.57 13.08 10.22
C ALA A 144 -10.94 12.65 10.78
N GLY A 145 -11.02 11.40 11.24
CA GLY A 145 -12.09 10.96 12.13
C GLY A 145 -11.65 11.09 13.59
N HIS A 146 -12.52 11.54 14.49
CA HIS A 146 -12.18 11.77 15.91
C HIS A 146 -11.73 10.51 16.65
N ASN A 147 -12.14 9.33 16.17
CA ASN A 147 -11.89 8.03 16.79
C ASN A 147 -10.82 7.19 16.06
N PHE A 148 -9.92 7.82 15.32
CA PHE A 148 -8.82 7.19 14.58
C PHE A 148 -7.48 7.88 14.83
N THR A 149 -7.21 8.32 16.07
CA THR A 149 -6.09 9.21 16.41
C THR A 149 -4.74 8.68 15.90
N ALA A 150 -4.36 7.45 16.26
CA ALA A 150 -3.10 6.85 15.82
C ALA A 150 -3.08 6.60 14.30
N TYR A 151 -4.15 6.08 13.75
CA TYR A 151 -4.27 5.76 12.33
C TYR A 151 -4.21 7.01 11.44
N ASN A 152 -4.98 8.07 11.79
CA ASN A 152 -4.95 9.33 11.06
C ASN A 152 -3.53 9.92 11.00
N SER A 153 -2.83 9.94 12.15
CA SER A 153 -1.48 10.49 12.24
C SER A 153 -0.47 9.68 11.41
N ALA A 154 -0.51 8.36 11.48
CA ALA A 154 0.37 7.50 10.70
C ALA A 154 0.13 7.67 9.18
N LYS A 155 -1.14 7.66 8.74
CA LYS A 155 -1.50 7.82 7.32
C LYS A 155 -1.22 9.23 6.79
N ALA A 156 -1.37 10.27 7.60
CA ALA A 156 -0.93 11.62 7.26
C ALA A 156 0.60 11.71 7.12
N ALA A 157 1.34 11.02 7.99
CA ALA A 157 2.79 10.95 7.89
C ALA A 157 3.25 10.22 6.61
N VAL A 158 2.62 9.10 6.22
CA VAL A 158 2.89 8.41 4.95
C VAL A 158 2.68 9.32 3.76
N ARG A 159 1.59 10.11 3.75
CA ARG A 159 1.31 11.13 2.74
C ARG A 159 2.50 12.07 2.56
N HIS A 160 3.06 12.61 3.65
CA HIS A 160 4.15 13.57 3.57
C HIS A 160 5.52 12.91 3.33
N LEU A 161 5.76 11.73 3.92
CA LEU A 161 6.94 10.90 3.65
C LEU A 161 7.09 10.63 2.15
N SER A 162 6.00 10.31 1.46
CA SER A 162 6.00 10.03 0.01
C SER A 162 6.54 11.20 -0.81
N LYS A 163 6.23 12.45 -0.42
CA LYS A 163 6.77 13.65 -1.04
C LYS A 163 8.28 13.79 -0.82
N SER A 164 8.75 13.52 0.41
CA SER A 164 10.18 13.56 0.74
C SER A 164 10.97 12.52 -0.06
N VAL A 165 10.44 11.29 -0.17
CA VAL A 165 11.04 10.22 -0.98
C VAL A 165 11.05 10.59 -2.46
N ALA A 166 9.95 11.14 -2.99
CA ALA A 166 9.86 11.59 -4.38
C ALA A 166 10.94 12.64 -4.72
N LEU A 167 11.12 13.64 -3.86
CA LEU A 167 12.12 14.69 -4.05
C LEU A 167 13.56 14.15 -3.92
N HIS A 168 13.80 13.20 -3.01
CA HIS A 168 15.09 12.49 -2.91
C HIS A 168 15.37 11.73 -4.21
N CYS A 169 14.39 10.95 -4.70
CA CYS A 169 14.54 10.21 -5.96
C CYS A 169 14.81 11.12 -7.15
N ALA A 170 14.08 12.23 -7.26
CA ALA A 170 14.25 13.19 -8.35
C ALA A 170 15.67 13.80 -8.39
N ARG A 171 16.30 13.93 -7.23
CA ARG A 171 17.69 14.46 -7.12
C ARG A 171 18.75 13.40 -7.36
N THR A 172 18.52 12.18 -6.90
CA THR A 172 19.56 11.14 -6.84
C THR A 172 19.49 10.11 -7.95
N THR A 173 18.28 9.76 -8.41
CA THR A 173 18.10 8.72 -9.43
C THR A 173 17.52 9.26 -10.75
N LYS A 174 16.61 10.23 -10.66
CA LYS A 174 15.78 10.76 -11.76
C LYS A 174 14.91 9.70 -12.48
N LEU A 175 14.94 8.45 -12.02
CA LEU A 175 14.32 7.31 -12.66
C LEU A 175 13.28 6.62 -11.77
N VAL A 176 13.31 6.90 -10.45
CA VAL A 176 12.36 6.33 -9.50
C VAL A 176 11.36 7.40 -9.07
N ARG A 177 10.09 7.07 -9.16
CA ARG A 177 8.95 7.91 -8.72
C ARG A 177 8.40 7.40 -7.41
N CYS A 178 7.82 8.29 -6.61
CA CYS A 178 7.13 7.92 -5.38
C CYS A 178 5.85 8.72 -5.24
N ASN A 179 4.72 8.03 -5.01
CA ASN A 179 3.41 8.64 -4.87
C ASN A 179 2.64 7.98 -3.73
N SER A 180 1.70 8.69 -3.14
CA SER A 180 0.78 8.14 -2.15
C SER A 180 -0.62 7.95 -2.73
N LEU A 181 -1.30 6.88 -2.29
CA LEU A 181 -2.66 6.56 -2.67
C LEU A 181 -3.56 6.67 -1.43
N HIS A 182 -4.71 7.30 -1.59
CA HIS A 182 -5.61 7.63 -0.48
C HIS A 182 -7.00 7.03 -0.72
N PRO A 183 -7.17 5.72 -0.44
CA PRO A 183 -8.47 5.07 -0.53
C PRO A 183 -9.43 5.55 0.56
N VAL A 184 -10.72 5.58 0.23
CA VAL A 184 -11.81 5.63 1.20
C VAL A 184 -12.10 4.22 1.73
N PHE A 185 -13.13 4.07 2.54
CA PHE A 185 -13.64 2.77 2.98
C PHE A 185 -13.89 1.84 1.79
N ALA A 186 -13.32 0.65 1.86
CA ALA A 186 -13.43 -0.36 0.82
C ALA A 186 -13.78 -1.71 1.43
N LYS A 187 -14.42 -2.57 0.65
CA LYS A 187 -14.79 -3.93 1.05
C LYS A 187 -13.52 -4.80 1.17
N THR A 188 -12.97 -4.84 2.36
CA THR A 188 -11.77 -5.59 2.70
C THR A 188 -11.92 -6.27 4.07
N GLU A 189 -11.11 -7.27 4.32
CA GLU A 189 -11.05 -7.97 5.60
C GLU A 189 -10.74 -7.02 6.78
N ILE A 190 -9.97 -5.95 6.53
CA ILE A 190 -9.69 -4.91 7.55
C ILE A 190 -10.99 -4.19 7.94
N LEU A 191 -11.83 -3.81 6.96
CA LEU A 191 -13.10 -3.18 7.25
C LEU A 191 -14.06 -4.13 7.95
N GLU A 192 -14.12 -5.39 7.51
CA GLU A 192 -14.94 -6.43 8.15
C GLU A 192 -14.53 -6.63 9.61
N ALA A 193 -13.22 -6.72 9.90
CA ALA A 193 -12.71 -6.84 11.26
C ALA A 193 -13.03 -5.62 12.13
N LEU A 194 -12.94 -4.39 11.58
CA LEU A 194 -13.31 -3.16 12.30
C LEU A 194 -14.82 -3.07 12.60
N LEU A 195 -15.65 -3.76 11.82
CA LEU A 195 -17.10 -3.73 11.95
C LEU A 195 -17.68 -4.98 12.60
N SER A 196 -16.89 -5.98 12.97
CA SER A 196 -17.34 -7.28 13.49
C SER A 196 -18.23 -7.15 14.73
N ASP A 197 -17.99 -6.14 15.57
CA ASP A 197 -18.74 -5.88 16.80
C ASP A 197 -19.85 -4.82 16.60
N THR A 198 -20.13 -4.41 15.34
CA THR A 198 -21.09 -3.35 15.05
C THR A 198 -22.31 -3.88 14.27
N SER A 199 -23.45 -3.17 14.39
CA SER A 199 -24.68 -3.55 13.69
C SER A 199 -24.56 -3.39 12.16
N ASN A 200 -25.36 -4.14 11.40
CA ASN A 200 -25.47 -4.04 9.92
C ASN A 200 -25.77 -2.61 9.41
N ASP A 201 -26.18 -1.68 10.30
CA ASP A 201 -26.40 -0.27 9.99
C ASP A 201 -25.10 0.53 9.77
N MET A 202 -23.93 0.02 10.24
CA MET A 202 -22.65 0.75 10.13
C MET A 202 -22.17 0.84 8.67
N LEU A 203 -22.27 -0.23 7.89
CA LEU A 203 -21.92 -0.21 6.46
C LEU A 203 -22.74 0.85 5.71
N SER A 204 -24.05 0.89 5.94
CA SER A 204 -24.93 1.89 5.34
C SER A 204 -24.58 3.33 5.78
N LYS A 205 -24.08 3.51 7.01
CA LYS A 205 -23.60 4.81 7.48
C LYS A 205 -22.31 5.23 6.77
N LEU A 206 -21.39 4.31 6.56
CA LEU A 206 -20.16 4.58 5.81
C LEU A 206 -20.45 4.93 4.35
N GLU A 207 -21.33 4.17 3.67
CA GLU A 207 -21.74 4.47 2.30
C GLU A 207 -22.40 5.85 2.17
N ARG A 208 -23.23 6.26 3.17
CA ARG A 208 -23.85 7.59 3.17
C ARG A 208 -22.86 8.75 3.33
N GLN A 209 -21.70 8.52 3.92
CA GLN A 209 -20.65 9.55 4.01
C GLN A 209 -19.99 9.81 2.66
N ILE A 210 -19.94 8.82 1.78
CA ILE A 210 -19.32 8.92 0.47
C ILE A 210 -20.33 9.51 -0.51
N PRO A 211 -20.04 10.63 -1.21
CA PRO A 211 -20.97 11.24 -2.16
C PRO A 211 -21.52 10.31 -3.22
N VAL A 212 -20.70 9.40 -3.77
CA VAL A 212 -21.17 8.37 -4.74
C VAL A 212 -21.95 7.22 -4.11
N ARG A 213 -22.19 7.25 -2.78
CA ARG A 213 -23.06 6.33 -2.04
C ARG A 213 -22.71 4.85 -2.15
N LYS A 214 -21.45 4.52 -2.32
CA LYS A 214 -20.96 3.15 -2.32
C LYS A 214 -19.55 3.07 -1.75
N LEU A 215 -19.18 1.93 -1.19
CA LEU A 215 -17.81 1.62 -0.82
C LEU A 215 -16.96 1.41 -2.08
N ALA A 216 -15.66 1.65 -1.98
CA ALA A 216 -14.74 1.29 -3.04
C ALA A 216 -14.60 -0.25 -3.14
N GLU A 217 -14.37 -0.74 -4.33
CA GLU A 217 -14.00 -2.12 -4.57
C GLU A 217 -12.46 -2.24 -4.59
N VAL A 218 -11.95 -3.42 -4.28
CA VAL A 218 -10.51 -3.70 -4.32
C VAL A 218 -9.91 -3.38 -5.70
N GLU A 219 -10.66 -3.61 -6.76
CA GLU A 219 -10.23 -3.35 -8.13
C GLU A 219 -10.09 -1.84 -8.45
N ASP A 220 -10.86 -0.95 -7.82
CA ASP A 220 -10.72 0.49 -7.98
C ASP A 220 -9.32 0.96 -7.54
N ILE A 221 -8.86 0.43 -6.41
CA ILE A 221 -7.55 0.73 -5.85
C ILE A 221 -6.43 0.07 -6.68
N ALA A 222 -6.61 -1.20 -7.06
CA ALA A 222 -5.62 -1.93 -7.85
C ALA A 222 -5.40 -1.31 -9.24
N ASN A 223 -6.44 -0.75 -9.87
CA ASN A 223 -6.32 -0.05 -11.15
C ASN A 223 -5.55 1.27 -11.03
N ALA A 224 -5.71 2.01 -9.95
CA ALA A 224 -4.91 3.22 -9.71
C ALA A 224 -3.44 2.87 -9.42
N ILE A 225 -3.19 1.78 -8.67
CA ILE A 225 -1.84 1.26 -8.48
C ILE A 225 -1.22 0.86 -9.82
N LEU A 226 -1.96 0.15 -10.68
CA LEU A 226 -1.50 -0.22 -12.03
C LEU A 226 -1.12 1.01 -12.85
N PHE A 227 -1.93 2.07 -12.83
CA PHE A 227 -1.60 3.33 -13.52
C PHE A 227 -0.29 3.93 -12.99
N LEU A 228 -0.13 4.04 -11.66
CA LEU A 228 1.08 4.56 -11.05
C LEU A 228 2.31 3.66 -11.28
N ALA A 229 2.12 2.34 -11.38
CA ALA A 229 3.18 1.38 -11.65
C ALA A 229 3.66 1.40 -13.12
N SER A 230 2.80 1.84 -14.04
CA SER A 230 3.06 1.85 -15.47
C SER A 230 3.84 3.08 -15.94
N ASP A 231 4.32 3.03 -17.18
CA ASP A 231 5.01 4.15 -17.82
C ASP A 231 4.05 5.28 -18.27
N GLU A 232 2.73 5.08 -18.14
CA GLU A 232 1.72 6.11 -18.38
C GLU A 232 1.80 7.25 -17.37
N SER A 233 2.33 6.99 -16.18
CA SER A 233 2.50 7.96 -15.09
C SER A 233 3.95 8.48 -14.93
N LYS A 234 4.78 8.38 -15.96
CA LYS A 234 6.22 8.72 -15.90
C LYS A 234 6.55 10.14 -15.42
N MET A 235 5.64 11.09 -15.54
CA MET A 235 5.79 12.47 -15.05
C MET A 235 5.07 12.73 -13.72
N ILE A 236 4.52 11.68 -13.08
CA ILE A 236 3.77 11.79 -11.83
C ILE A 236 4.65 11.30 -10.67
N THR A 237 5.12 12.21 -9.83
CA THR A 237 5.89 11.93 -8.62
C THR A 237 5.60 12.96 -7.53
N GLY A 238 5.57 12.54 -6.28
CA GLY A 238 5.24 13.37 -5.12
C GLY A 238 3.76 13.75 -5.03
N THR A 239 2.90 13.10 -5.83
CA THR A 239 1.46 13.39 -5.84
C THR A 239 0.69 12.49 -4.89
N GLU A 240 -0.52 12.91 -4.63
CA GLU A 240 -1.54 12.22 -3.85
C GLU A 240 -2.67 11.82 -4.82
N ILE A 241 -2.91 10.52 -4.97
CA ILE A 241 -4.06 10.03 -5.73
C ILE A 241 -5.16 9.66 -4.74
N VAL A 242 -6.24 10.41 -4.78
CA VAL A 242 -7.40 10.21 -3.89
C VAL A 242 -8.44 9.37 -4.61
N ILE A 243 -8.90 8.28 -3.95
CA ILE A 243 -9.94 7.39 -4.45
C ILE A 243 -11.01 7.28 -3.37
N ASP A 244 -11.86 8.29 -3.30
CA ASP A 244 -12.75 8.50 -2.14
C ASP A 244 -14.22 8.76 -2.50
N GLY A 245 -14.57 8.65 -3.77
CA GLY A 245 -15.93 8.90 -4.23
C GLY A 245 -16.41 10.33 -3.96
N GLY A 246 -15.48 11.29 -3.80
CA GLY A 246 -15.76 12.71 -3.55
C GLY A 246 -15.83 13.09 -2.07
N LEU A 247 -15.46 12.21 -1.14
CA LEU A 247 -15.58 12.47 0.30
C LEU A 247 -14.76 13.71 0.73
N SER A 248 -13.55 13.87 0.23
CA SER A 248 -12.67 15.00 0.56
C SER A 248 -12.95 16.28 -0.22
N ALA A 249 -13.88 16.25 -1.17
CA ALA A 249 -14.24 17.40 -1.99
C ALA A 249 -15.39 18.25 -1.39
N GLN A 250 -15.90 17.86 -0.21
CA GLN A 250 -17.02 18.53 0.48
C GLN A 250 -16.54 19.63 1.41
#